data_a3e6f104872bf0b94685a1732847d72a
#
_entry.id   a3e6f104872bf0b94685a1732847d72a
#
_cell.length_a   1.000
_cell.length_b   1.000
_cell.length_c   1.000
_cell.angle_alpha   90.00
_cell.angle_beta   90.00
_cell.angle_gamma   90.00
#
_symmetry.space_group_name_H-M   'P 1'
#
loop_
_entity.id
_entity.type
_entity.pdbx_description
1 polymer ?
#
loop_
_entity_poly.entity_id
_entity_poly.type
_entity_poly.pdbx_seq_one_letter_code
_entity_poly.pdbx_strand_id
1 'polypeptide(L)'
;LVERVVVASEAFGPSLRKLQLLDIHDCRYVPVEPRRADLVLARVAGFETAIYGIPQEGVKPILFMAPEGEILIATTKLSQFVTGRYAPVTAWRFIWDWVAGWLSPQTEVRVGEFIPAVSPSFSSHQPLPQNAGLEAFQRGVEWFSKARILVDHSWKHTVNERELRSGPSPGPGPDWPVGDGSEGVLEGFSNITEYDGSQLANWGIRYDCAGETSMAMAFSAAIDQKAEDGRIAANLSDFIYLTSALAQGPRNDPRSPSFGLIGNSTNKGGVDVYYGDDNARGLLGTMATAALLKSDRWDEHVLRCLLANLRTTGRLGFRGDSLDEKRLQQFGWRHFHNAETVNYAPHFEAYLWACLLWAYHKTRYSAFLERTRTAMRMTVAVYPNQWRWTNGLQQERARMLLPLAWLIRIEDKPEHRQWLKQIAEDLLAFQDECGAIREEIGSGSQGLFGPPKSNETYGTNEAPLIQQNGDPACDLLYTTNFAFLGLHEAAAATGDIFYLQAEDKLAEFLCRIQVRSSVHPELDGAWFRGFDFKRWDYWASNSDWGWGVCSIETGWTQTWIASLLALRHLKTSFWDLTANSEIGRYMDKLLPAVLPGPDASITPGQAVRDK
;
A
#
# COMPACT_ATOMS: atom_id res chain seq x y z
N LEU A 1 13.07 5.49 -13.17
CA LEU A 1 13.99 6.03 -12.17
C LEU A 1 13.76 7.52 -12.07
N VAL A 2 13.36 7.99 -10.89
CA VAL A 2 13.07 9.41 -10.65
C VAL A 2 14.40 10.14 -10.41
N GLU A 3 14.78 11.03 -11.34
CA GLU A 3 15.85 12.00 -11.08
C GLU A 3 15.29 13.12 -10.21
N ARG A 4 16.12 13.67 -9.34
CA ARG A 4 15.74 14.76 -8.43
C ARG A 4 16.49 16.04 -8.79
N VAL A 5 15.89 17.18 -8.53
CA VAL A 5 16.56 18.47 -8.62
C VAL A 5 17.39 18.68 -7.35
N VAL A 6 18.62 19.08 -7.55
CA VAL A 6 19.54 19.45 -6.46
C VAL A 6 19.93 20.92 -6.60
N VAL A 7 19.84 21.67 -5.54
CA VAL A 7 20.40 23.02 -5.44
C VAL A 7 21.92 22.89 -5.44
N ALA A 8 22.57 23.31 -6.53
CA ALA A 8 24.00 23.08 -6.73
C ALA A 8 24.87 24.25 -6.27
N SER A 9 24.29 25.42 -5.99
CA SER A 9 25.02 26.64 -5.60
C SER A 9 24.35 27.37 -4.44
N GLU A 10 24.98 28.42 -3.96
CA GLU A 10 24.44 29.32 -2.93
C GLU A 10 23.62 30.51 -3.52
N ALA A 11 23.25 30.46 -4.80
CA ALA A 11 22.60 31.58 -5.51
C ALA A 11 21.26 31.98 -4.87
N PHE A 12 20.55 31.03 -4.25
CA PHE A 12 19.23 31.26 -3.64
C PHE A 12 19.29 31.72 -2.20
N GLY A 13 20.49 31.88 -1.61
CA GLY A 13 20.66 32.32 -0.24
C GLY A 13 20.18 31.32 0.81
N PRO A 14 19.86 31.77 2.04
CA PRO A 14 19.55 30.88 3.17
C PRO A 14 18.20 30.15 3.03
N SER A 15 17.30 30.65 2.20
CA SER A 15 15.95 30.09 2.03
C SER A 15 15.92 28.81 1.20
N LEU A 16 16.94 28.59 0.36
CA LEU A 16 17.09 27.37 -0.44
C LEU A 16 18.59 27.00 -0.48
N ARG A 17 19.00 26.15 0.45
CA ARG A 17 20.40 25.85 0.72
C ARG A 17 21.00 24.90 -0.33
N LYS A 18 22.28 25.00 -0.53
CA LYS A 18 23.03 24.06 -1.37
C LYS A 18 22.81 22.62 -0.87
N LEU A 19 22.68 21.69 -1.82
CA LEU A 19 22.31 20.27 -1.66
C LEU A 19 20.84 20.03 -1.30
N GLN A 20 20.01 21.05 -1.14
CA GLN A 20 18.59 20.83 -0.93
C GLN A 20 17.97 20.14 -2.13
N LEU A 21 17.05 19.20 -1.85
CA LEU A 21 16.36 18.37 -2.85
C LEU A 21 14.99 18.95 -3.19
N LEU A 22 14.65 18.87 -4.49
CA LEU A 22 13.32 19.13 -5.01
C LEU A 22 12.99 18.04 -6.03
N ASP A 23 11.71 17.87 -6.35
CA ASP A 23 11.26 16.97 -7.39
C ASP A 23 10.67 17.78 -8.57
N ILE A 24 10.96 17.30 -9.76
CA ILE A 24 10.41 17.74 -11.03
C ILE A 24 10.04 16.47 -11.81
N HIS A 25 8.89 16.48 -12.45
CA HIS A 25 8.40 15.30 -13.14
C HIS A 25 8.59 15.41 -14.64
N ASP A 26 8.90 14.30 -15.30
CA ASP A 26 9.22 14.15 -16.74
C ASP A 26 10.03 15.32 -17.30
N CYS A 27 11.24 15.45 -16.85
CA CYS A 27 12.10 16.57 -17.22
C CYS A 27 12.75 16.35 -18.58
N ARG A 28 12.13 16.91 -19.61
CA ARG A 28 12.80 17.10 -20.91
C ARG A 28 13.72 18.31 -20.80
N TYR A 29 15.00 18.14 -21.06
CA TYR A 29 16.00 19.18 -20.93
C TYR A 29 16.86 19.30 -22.20
N VAL A 30 17.42 20.48 -22.41
CA VAL A 30 18.43 20.70 -23.45
C VAL A 30 19.80 20.43 -22.86
N PRO A 31 20.58 19.47 -23.41
CA PRO A 31 21.90 19.15 -22.86
C PRO A 31 22.88 20.30 -23.14
N VAL A 32 23.50 20.81 -22.08
CA VAL A 32 24.50 21.86 -22.09
C VAL A 32 25.53 21.65 -21.00
N GLU A 33 26.71 22.23 -21.16
CA GLU A 33 27.81 22.14 -20.19
C GLU A 33 28.23 23.55 -19.69
N PRO A 34 27.48 24.17 -18.78
CA PRO A 34 27.86 25.43 -18.18
C PRO A 34 29.04 25.26 -17.23
N ARG A 35 29.82 26.34 -17.02
CA ARG A 35 30.90 26.36 -16.02
C ARG A 35 30.37 26.17 -14.59
N ARG A 36 29.14 26.60 -14.34
CA ARG A 36 28.45 26.51 -13.03
C ARG A 36 26.96 26.40 -13.28
N ALA A 37 26.30 25.57 -12.52
CA ALA A 37 24.84 25.48 -12.48
C ALA A 37 24.31 25.83 -11.08
N ASP A 38 23.10 26.38 -11.01
CA ASP A 38 22.41 26.70 -9.78
C ASP A 38 21.42 25.58 -9.39
N LEU A 39 20.75 25.01 -10.39
CA LEU A 39 19.95 23.80 -10.22
C LEU A 39 20.43 22.72 -11.20
N VAL A 40 20.49 21.48 -10.73
CA VAL A 40 20.83 20.31 -11.55
C VAL A 40 19.86 19.18 -11.31
N LEU A 41 19.64 18.35 -12.34
CA LEU A 41 19.01 17.03 -12.18
C LEU A 41 20.07 15.98 -11.98
N ALA A 42 19.85 15.10 -11.02
CA ALA A 42 20.72 13.96 -10.76
C ALA A 42 19.96 12.84 -10.02
N ARG A 43 20.50 11.64 -10.08
CA ARG A 43 20.08 10.52 -9.21
C ARG A 43 20.76 10.68 -7.86
N VAL A 44 20.01 11.06 -6.84
CA VAL A 44 20.57 11.36 -5.52
C VAL A 44 19.68 10.85 -4.40
N ALA A 45 20.29 10.25 -3.39
CA ALA A 45 19.64 9.81 -2.17
C ALA A 45 19.56 10.93 -1.13
N GLY A 46 18.48 10.94 -0.37
CA GLY A 46 18.25 11.87 0.72
C GLY A 46 16.76 12.15 0.93
N PHE A 47 16.45 12.85 2.00
CA PHE A 47 15.11 13.35 2.30
C PHE A 47 15.02 14.85 2.03
N GLU A 48 15.69 15.68 2.82
CA GLU A 48 15.77 17.14 2.60
C GLU A 48 16.95 17.54 1.72
N THR A 49 18.06 16.81 1.86
CA THR A 49 19.32 17.13 1.20
C THR A 49 19.93 15.90 0.56
N ALA A 50 20.72 16.11 -0.50
CA ALA A 50 21.54 15.08 -1.13
C ALA A 50 22.65 14.64 -0.17
N ILE A 51 22.41 13.60 0.62
CA ILE A 51 23.29 13.22 1.75
C ILE A 51 24.66 12.71 1.30
N TYR A 52 24.75 12.20 0.07
CA TYR A 52 26.01 11.78 -0.54
C TYR A 52 26.55 12.81 -1.53
N GLY A 53 26.02 14.06 -1.50
CA GLY A 53 26.39 15.12 -2.41
C GLY A 53 25.89 14.92 -3.85
N ILE A 54 26.34 15.79 -4.73
CA ILE A 54 26.05 15.72 -6.17
C ILE A 54 27.05 14.74 -6.81
N PRO A 55 26.62 13.73 -7.59
CA PRO A 55 27.52 12.81 -8.26
C PRO A 55 28.38 13.53 -9.31
N GLN A 56 29.50 12.92 -9.67
CA GLN A 56 30.39 13.50 -10.69
C GLN A 56 29.88 13.30 -12.13
N GLU A 57 29.08 12.26 -12.35
CA GLU A 57 28.56 11.88 -13.65
C GLU A 57 27.01 11.85 -13.63
N GLY A 58 26.39 11.96 -14.80
CA GLY A 58 24.94 11.91 -14.95
C GLY A 58 24.21 13.16 -14.43
N VAL A 59 24.92 14.26 -14.20
CA VAL A 59 24.38 15.53 -13.73
C VAL A 59 23.92 16.36 -14.93
N LYS A 60 22.70 16.88 -14.87
CA LYS A 60 22.06 17.65 -15.95
C LYS A 60 21.76 19.06 -15.44
N PRO A 61 22.49 20.09 -15.90
CA PRO A 61 22.19 21.49 -15.52
C PRO A 61 20.82 21.91 -16.03
N ILE A 62 19.96 22.45 -15.14
CA ILE A 62 18.62 22.91 -15.53
C ILE A 62 18.37 24.39 -15.30
N LEU A 63 19.16 25.06 -14.45
CA LEU A 63 19.12 26.51 -14.27
C LEU A 63 20.53 27.02 -13.98
N PHE A 64 20.96 28.05 -14.70
CA PHE A 64 22.26 28.69 -14.50
C PHE A 64 22.33 30.09 -15.12
N MET A 65 23.26 30.89 -14.64
CA MET A 65 23.58 32.20 -15.20
C MET A 65 24.62 32.06 -16.30
N ALA A 66 24.43 32.73 -17.43
CA ALA A 66 25.46 32.86 -18.45
C ALA A 66 26.72 33.57 -17.90
N PRO A 67 27.91 33.35 -18.46
CA PRO A 67 29.16 33.94 -17.95
C PRO A 67 29.13 35.48 -17.83
N GLU A 68 28.38 36.14 -18.68
CA GLU A 68 28.21 37.60 -18.73
C GLU A 68 27.35 38.14 -17.59
N GLY A 69 26.60 37.26 -16.89
CA GLY A 69 25.76 37.59 -15.74
C GLY A 69 24.43 38.29 -16.07
N GLU A 70 24.13 38.47 -17.34
CA GLU A 70 22.91 39.18 -17.81
C GLU A 70 21.82 38.27 -18.35
N ILE A 71 22.10 36.97 -18.51
CA ILE A 71 21.17 35.99 -19.06
C ILE A 71 21.03 34.83 -18.10
N LEU A 72 19.80 34.59 -17.64
CA LEU A 72 19.43 33.40 -16.88
C LEU A 72 18.88 32.34 -17.84
N ILE A 73 19.48 31.17 -17.85
CA ILE A 73 19.19 30.06 -18.75
C ILE A 73 18.51 28.93 -18.01
N ALA A 74 17.30 28.56 -18.43
CA ALA A 74 16.63 27.34 -18.03
C ALA A 74 16.63 26.35 -19.20
N THR A 75 17.13 25.13 -18.98
CA THR A 75 17.20 24.09 -20.03
C THR A 75 15.95 23.22 -20.08
N THR A 76 15.01 23.42 -19.15
CA THR A 76 13.72 22.75 -19.07
C THR A 76 12.60 23.76 -18.79
N LYS A 77 11.34 23.34 -18.92
CA LYS A 77 10.16 24.19 -18.70
C LYS A 77 9.87 24.37 -17.20
N LEU A 78 10.69 25.12 -16.48
CA LEU A 78 10.48 25.42 -15.04
C LEU A 78 9.14 26.10 -14.76
N SER A 79 8.52 26.74 -15.77
CA SER A 79 7.20 27.38 -15.66
C SER A 79 6.03 26.41 -15.41
N GLN A 80 6.25 25.12 -15.57
CA GLN A 80 5.23 24.09 -15.28
C GLN A 80 5.14 23.71 -13.79
N PHE A 81 5.79 24.44 -12.90
CA PHE A 81 5.82 24.09 -11.46
C PHE A 81 4.43 23.99 -10.82
N VAL A 82 3.42 24.68 -11.30
CA VAL A 82 2.03 24.60 -10.84
C VAL A 82 1.33 23.36 -11.40
N THR A 83 1.38 23.18 -12.73
CA THR A 83 0.64 22.11 -13.43
C THR A 83 1.39 20.79 -13.45
N GLY A 84 2.72 20.83 -13.44
CA GLY A 84 3.60 19.66 -13.51
C GLY A 84 3.85 18.96 -12.18
N ARG A 85 3.18 19.37 -11.09
CA ARG A 85 3.28 18.73 -9.75
C ARG A 85 4.69 18.75 -9.15
N TYR A 86 5.43 19.85 -9.34
CA TYR A 86 6.75 20.02 -8.74
C TYR A 86 6.67 20.15 -7.21
N ALA A 87 7.56 19.46 -6.50
CA ALA A 87 7.56 19.41 -5.06
C ALA A 87 8.95 19.74 -4.46
N PRO A 88 9.02 20.26 -3.23
CA PRO A 88 7.93 20.86 -2.45
C PRO A 88 7.39 22.13 -3.08
N VAL A 89 6.10 22.36 -2.98
CA VAL A 89 5.43 23.54 -3.59
C VAL A 89 6.04 24.87 -3.13
N THR A 90 6.35 24.97 -1.84
CA THR A 90 6.93 26.18 -1.24
C THR A 90 8.33 26.50 -1.78
N ALA A 91 9.16 25.50 -2.04
CA ALA A 91 10.50 25.67 -2.60
C ALA A 91 10.46 26.14 -4.05
N TRP A 92 9.56 25.58 -4.86
CA TRP A 92 9.37 26.00 -6.24
C TRP A 92 8.79 27.41 -6.35
N ARG A 93 7.86 27.78 -5.49
CA ARG A 93 7.37 29.15 -5.36
C ARG A 93 8.52 30.13 -5.06
N PHE A 94 9.41 29.76 -4.12
CA PHE A 94 10.57 30.57 -3.79
C PHE A 94 11.54 30.74 -4.97
N ILE A 95 11.80 29.68 -5.74
CA ILE A 95 12.64 29.76 -6.97
C ILE A 95 12.04 30.76 -7.94
N TRP A 96 10.73 30.74 -8.13
CA TRP A 96 10.05 31.67 -9.03
C TRP A 96 10.01 33.11 -8.48
N ASP A 97 9.89 33.31 -7.19
CA ASP A 97 10.07 34.65 -6.57
C ASP A 97 11.48 35.16 -6.82
N TRP A 98 12.50 34.30 -6.71
CA TRP A 98 13.89 34.65 -7.00
C TRP A 98 14.09 35.00 -8.48
N VAL A 99 13.54 34.21 -9.41
CA VAL A 99 13.58 34.48 -10.87
C VAL A 99 12.88 35.81 -11.17
N ALA A 100 11.70 36.05 -10.62
CA ALA A 100 10.95 37.29 -10.82
C ALA A 100 11.72 38.52 -10.29
N GLY A 101 12.32 38.41 -9.10
CA GLY A 101 13.17 39.45 -8.53
C GLY A 101 14.43 39.75 -9.37
N TRP A 102 15.04 38.70 -9.95
CA TRP A 102 16.17 38.87 -10.86
C TRP A 102 15.76 39.60 -12.16
N LEU A 103 14.57 39.28 -12.73
CA LEU A 103 14.03 39.93 -13.94
C LEU A 103 13.62 41.39 -13.69
N SER A 104 13.19 41.71 -12.47
CA SER A 104 12.68 43.06 -12.13
C SER A 104 13.26 43.57 -10.80
N PRO A 105 14.57 43.86 -10.74
CA PRO A 105 15.27 44.20 -9.52
C PRO A 105 14.80 45.50 -8.86
N GLN A 106 14.08 46.34 -9.58
CA GLN A 106 13.56 47.64 -9.09
C GLN A 106 12.11 47.55 -8.57
N THR A 107 11.46 46.40 -8.71
CA THR A 107 10.06 46.21 -8.31
C THR A 107 9.95 44.90 -7.58
N GLU A 108 9.37 44.90 -6.36
CA GLU A 108 9.10 43.65 -5.65
C GLU A 108 8.00 42.86 -6.38
N VAL A 109 8.40 41.90 -7.21
CA VAL A 109 7.52 40.97 -7.91
C VAL A 109 7.59 39.64 -7.18
N ARG A 110 6.44 39.11 -6.79
CA ARG A 110 6.34 37.79 -6.17
C ARG A 110 5.25 36.95 -6.86
N VAL A 111 5.44 35.65 -6.84
CA VAL A 111 4.40 34.69 -7.24
C VAL A 111 3.29 34.75 -6.19
N GLY A 112 2.09 35.12 -6.60
CA GLY A 112 0.92 35.16 -5.73
C GLY A 112 0.55 33.77 -5.20
N GLU A 113 -0.50 33.71 -4.40
CA GLU A 113 -1.08 32.43 -3.99
C GLU A 113 -1.67 31.71 -5.21
N PHE A 114 -1.40 30.44 -5.30
CA PHE A 114 -1.96 29.56 -6.32
C PHE A 114 -2.34 28.21 -5.70
N ILE A 115 -3.29 27.55 -6.33
CA ILE A 115 -3.68 26.18 -5.95
C ILE A 115 -2.93 25.24 -6.89
N PRO A 116 -2.05 24.37 -6.37
CA PRO A 116 -1.38 23.35 -7.17
C PRO A 116 -2.41 22.43 -7.85
N ALA A 117 -2.04 21.84 -8.99
CA ALA A 117 -2.87 20.86 -9.69
C ALA A 117 -3.31 19.70 -8.81
N VAL A 118 -2.48 19.37 -7.81
CA VAL A 118 -2.76 18.37 -6.78
C VAL A 118 -2.40 18.96 -5.40
N SER A 119 -3.31 18.85 -4.45
CA SER A 119 -3.13 19.36 -3.09
C SER A 119 -3.86 18.50 -2.05
N PRO A 120 -3.49 18.58 -0.75
CA PRO A 120 -4.29 18.05 0.33
C PRO A 120 -5.68 18.71 0.37
N SER A 121 -6.70 17.95 0.79
CA SER A 121 -8.08 18.44 0.89
C SER A 121 -8.25 19.59 1.87
N PHE A 122 -7.46 19.58 2.96
CA PHE A 122 -7.50 20.60 4.01
C PHE A 122 -6.09 20.91 4.49
N SER A 123 -5.86 22.14 4.95
CA SER A 123 -4.62 22.48 5.65
C SER A 123 -4.56 21.82 7.04
N SER A 124 -3.38 21.82 7.64
CA SER A 124 -3.14 21.18 8.95
C SER A 124 -4.04 21.72 10.08
N HIS A 125 -4.42 22.99 9.99
CA HIS A 125 -5.17 23.69 11.05
C HIS A 125 -6.61 24.05 10.69
N GLN A 126 -7.04 23.81 9.45
CA GLN A 126 -8.40 24.13 9.02
C GLN A 126 -9.40 23.24 9.77
N PRO A 127 -10.49 23.76 10.34
CA PRO A 127 -11.53 22.94 10.92
C PRO A 127 -12.11 21.96 9.90
N LEU A 128 -12.25 20.69 10.28
CA LEU A 128 -12.91 19.70 9.44
C LEU A 128 -14.43 19.83 9.54
N PRO A 129 -15.16 19.62 8.44
CA PRO A 129 -16.62 19.42 8.47
C PRO A 129 -17.00 18.27 9.39
N GLN A 130 -18.18 18.34 10.00
CA GLN A 130 -18.66 17.29 10.90
C GLN A 130 -18.75 15.91 10.22
N ASN A 131 -19.01 15.88 8.92
CA ASN A 131 -19.15 14.68 8.10
C ASN A 131 -17.87 14.37 7.26
N ALA A 132 -16.71 14.98 7.59
CA ALA A 132 -15.47 14.83 6.81
C ALA A 132 -15.09 13.37 6.55
N GLY A 133 -15.28 12.48 7.52
CA GLY A 133 -15.01 11.05 7.34
C GLY A 133 -15.91 10.39 6.30
N LEU A 134 -17.20 10.69 6.31
CA LEU A 134 -18.15 10.17 5.31
C LEU A 134 -17.85 10.75 3.92
N GLU A 135 -17.60 12.05 3.83
CA GLU A 135 -17.21 12.70 2.56
C GLU A 135 -15.91 12.14 1.99
N ALA A 136 -14.91 11.92 2.84
CA ALA A 136 -13.65 11.32 2.42
C ALA A 136 -13.83 9.87 1.94
N PHE A 137 -14.67 9.08 2.62
CA PHE A 137 -15.06 7.74 2.17
C PHE A 137 -15.72 7.78 0.80
N GLN A 138 -16.75 8.60 0.63
CA GLN A 138 -17.51 8.71 -0.62
C GLN A 138 -16.62 9.13 -1.80
N ARG A 139 -15.76 10.14 -1.61
CA ARG A 139 -14.78 10.55 -2.62
C ARG A 139 -13.76 9.46 -2.91
N GLY A 140 -13.33 8.73 -1.87
CA GLY A 140 -12.41 7.60 -2.01
C GLY A 140 -12.99 6.45 -2.82
N VAL A 141 -14.28 6.16 -2.69
CA VAL A 141 -14.96 5.15 -3.52
C VAL A 141 -15.22 5.69 -4.94
N GLU A 142 -15.66 6.94 -5.07
CA GLU A 142 -15.88 7.56 -6.38
C GLU A 142 -14.60 7.59 -7.23
N TRP A 143 -13.42 7.65 -6.59
CA TRP A 143 -12.13 7.59 -7.25
C TRP A 143 -11.97 6.38 -8.17
N PHE A 144 -12.45 5.19 -7.80
CA PHE A 144 -12.33 3.99 -8.64
C PHE A 144 -12.95 4.18 -10.03
N SER A 145 -14.07 4.89 -10.11
CA SER A 145 -14.72 5.22 -11.37
C SER A 145 -14.03 6.37 -12.10
N LYS A 146 -13.62 7.42 -11.39
CA LYS A 146 -12.89 8.56 -11.96
C LYS A 146 -11.54 8.14 -12.54
N ALA A 147 -10.83 7.26 -11.83
CA ALA A 147 -9.53 6.72 -12.25
C ALA A 147 -9.65 5.65 -13.36
N ARG A 148 -10.87 5.16 -13.64
CA ARG A 148 -11.16 4.14 -14.68
C ARG A 148 -10.34 2.86 -14.54
N ILE A 149 -9.97 2.52 -13.32
CA ILE A 149 -9.12 1.35 -13.03
C ILE A 149 -9.89 0.03 -12.93
N LEU A 150 -11.23 0.06 -12.86
CA LEU A 150 -12.05 -1.13 -13.04
C LEU A 150 -11.99 -1.56 -14.50
N VAL A 151 -11.49 -2.77 -14.76
CA VAL A 151 -11.22 -3.26 -16.12
C VAL A 151 -12.53 -3.58 -16.83
N ASP A 152 -12.77 -2.93 -17.97
CA ASP A 152 -13.89 -3.24 -18.85
C ASP A 152 -13.49 -4.28 -19.90
N HIS A 153 -14.42 -5.13 -20.27
CA HIS A 153 -14.19 -6.20 -21.23
C HIS A 153 -13.65 -5.69 -22.58
N SER A 154 -14.05 -4.50 -23.02
CA SER A 154 -13.66 -3.93 -24.31
C SER A 154 -12.17 -3.62 -24.40
N TRP A 155 -11.50 -3.34 -23.27
CA TRP A 155 -10.07 -3.04 -23.23
C TRP A 155 -9.23 -3.98 -22.39
N LYS A 156 -9.79 -5.11 -21.95
CA LYS A 156 -9.05 -6.16 -21.23
C LYS A 156 -7.80 -6.65 -21.99
N HIS A 157 -7.85 -6.70 -23.31
CA HIS A 157 -6.69 -7.10 -24.11
C HIS A 157 -5.49 -6.17 -23.91
N THR A 158 -5.73 -4.88 -23.67
CA THR A 158 -4.68 -3.91 -23.38
C THR A 158 -3.96 -4.21 -22.05
N VAL A 159 -4.65 -4.73 -21.05
CA VAL A 159 -4.03 -5.16 -19.79
C VAL A 159 -2.96 -6.21 -20.08
N ASN A 160 -3.31 -7.26 -20.81
CA ASN A 160 -2.37 -8.33 -21.16
C ASN A 160 -1.16 -7.82 -21.95
N GLU A 161 -1.39 -6.90 -22.89
CA GLU A 161 -0.30 -6.28 -23.68
C GLU A 161 0.63 -5.41 -22.83
N ARG A 162 0.07 -4.67 -21.87
CA ARG A 162 0.81 -3.76 -21.02
C ARG A 162 1.59 -4.50 -19.93
N GLU A 163 1.03 -5.54 -19.34
CA GLU A 163 1.74 -6.42 -18.40
C GLU A 163 2.98 -7.06 -19.01
N LEU A 164 2.95 -7.37 -20.31
CA LEU A 164 4.11 -7.91 -21.03
C LEU A 164 5.25 -6.89 -21.23
N ARG A 165 4.96 -5.59 -21.10
CA ARG A 165 5.93 -4.49 -21.30
C ARG A 165 6.51 -4.06 -19.96
N SER A 166 7.00 -4.83 -19.13
CA SER A 166 7.58 -4.47 -17.84
C SER A 166 7.64 -2.96 -17.51
N GLY A 167 6.81 -2.51 -16.58
CA GLY A 167 6.82 -1.15 -16.03
C GLY A 167 5.54 -0.33 -16.29
N PRO A 168 5.39 0.77 -15.57
CA PRO A 168 4.24 1.66 -15.66
C PRO A 168 4.10 2.28 -17.05
N SER A 169 2.86 2.54 -17.45
CA SER A 169 2.55 3.18 -18.73
C SER A 169 1.27 4.03 -18.62
N PRO A 170 0.95 4.90 -19.59
CA PRO A 170 -0.24 5.72 -19.50
C PRO A 170 -1.48 4.94 -19.11
N GLY A 171 -2.25 5.47 -18.16
CA GLY A 171 -3.47 4.86 -17.64
C GLY A 171 -4.60 4.76 -18.68
N PRO A 172 -5.77 4.24 -18.29
CA PRO A 172 -6.95 4.26 -19.14
C PRO A 172 -7.30 5.69 -19.57
N GLY A 173 -7.65 5.85 -20.84
CA GLY A 173 -8.01 7.17 -21.40
C GLY A 173 -9.34 7.69 -20.83
N PRO A 174 -9.58 9.01 -20.89
CA PRO A 174 -10.79 9.62 -20.32
C PRO A 174 -12.09 9.13 -20.98
N ASP A 175 -12.03 8.63 -22.21
CA ASP A 175 -13.17 8.12 -22.96
C ASP A 175 -13.34 6.59 -22.87
N TRP A 176 -12.47 5.90 -22.12
CA TRP A 176 -12.58 4.46 -21.94
C TRP A 176 -13.73 4.11 -20.99
N PRO A 177 -14.52 3.06 -21.28
CA PRO A 177 -15.58 2.64 -20.37
C PRO A 177 -14.99 2.16 -19.04
N VAL A 178 -15.73 2.40 -17.98
CA VAL A 178 -15.44 1.86 -16.65
C VAL A 178 -16.03 0.47 -16.55
N GLY A 179 -15.22 -0.50 -16.13
CA GLY A 179 -15.66 -1.88 -15.95
C GLY A 179 -16.61 -2.06 -14.76
N ASP A 180 -17.28 -3.19 -14.75
CA ASP A 180 -18.23 -3.57 -13.72
C ASP A 180 -17.66 -4.56 -12.68
N GLY A 181 -16.34 -4.70 -12.64
CA GLY A 181 -15.62 -5.62 -11.75
C GLY A 181 -15.47 -7.06 -12.26
N SER A 182 -16.16 -7.45 -13.34
CA SER A 182 -16.09 -8.81 -13.88
C SER A 182 -14.74 -9.19 -14.49
N GLU A 183 -13.93 -8.19 -14.85
CA GLU A 183 -12.59 -8.37 -15.40
C GLU A 183 -11.47 -7.91 -14.43
N GLY A 184 -11.83 -7.66 -13.17
CA GLY A 184 -10.90 -7.25 -12.12
C GLY A 184 -10.65 -5.74 -12.05
N VAL A 185 -9.60 -5.37 -11.35
CA VAL A 185 -9.17 -3.99 -11.10
C VAL A 185 -7.66 -3.89 -11.27
N LEU A 186 -7.17 -2.78 -11.85
CA LEU A 186 -5.74 -2.51 -11.98
C LEU A 186 -5.11 -2.27 -10.61
N GLU A 187 -3.82 -2.55 -10.47
CA GLU A 187 -3.06 -2.38 -9.24
C GLU A 187 -3.02 -0.92 -8.76
N GLY A 188 -3.05 0.04 -9.68
CA GLY A 188 -3.13 1.47 -9.33
C GLY A 188 -2.25 2.37 -10.18
N PHE A 189 -1.72 3.43 -9.57
CA PHE A 189 -0.83 4.39 -10.23
C PHE A 189 0.57 4.37 -9.61
N SER A 190 1.57 4.36 -10.47
CA SER A 190 2.98 4.42 -10.05
C SER A 190 3.36 5.83 -9.60
N ASN A 191 4.58 5.98 -9.08
CA ASN A 191 5.14 7.29 -8.74
C ASN A 191 5.59 8.13 -9.96
N ILE A 192 5.51 7.59 -11.18
CA ILE A 192 5.98 8.30 -12.37
C ILE A 192 4.89 9.25 -12.86
N THR A 193 5.24 10.53 -12.90
CA THR A 193 4.35 11.62 -13.31
C THR A 193 4.87 12.21 -14.63
N GLU A 194 3.99 12.41 -15.58
CA GLU A 194 4.28 13.06 -16.87
C GLU A 194 4.38 14.58 -16.73
N TYR A 195 4.87 15.23 -17.78
CA TYR A 195 5.10 16.69 -17.83
C TYR A 195 3.84 17.55 -17.58
N ASP A 196 2.66 17.02 -17.83
CA ASP A 196 1.38 17.69 -17.62
C ASP A 196 0.77 17.42 -16.24
N GLY A 197 1.46 16.62 -15.41
CA GLY A 197 1.02 16.23 -14.08
C GLY A 197 0.18 14.97 -14.02
N SER A 198 -0.17 14.35 -15.16
CA SER A 198 -0.79 13.02 -15.19
C SER A 198 0.16 11.95 -14.68
N GLN A 199 -0.36 10.79 -14.30
CA GLN A 199 0.41 9.73 -13.64
C GLN A 199 0.30 8.41 -14.40
N LEU A 200 1.41 7.67 -14.51
CA LEU A 200 1.41 6.37 -15.17
C LEU A 200 0.76 5.32 -14.28
N ALA A 201 -0.01 4.41 -14.89
CA ALA A 201 -0.66 3.31 -14.21
C ALA A 201 0.21 2.05 -14.16
N ASN A 202 0.05 1.28 -13.09
CA ASN A 202 0.48 -0.11 -12.97
C ASN A 202 -0.65 -1.02 -13.48
N TRP A 203 -0.37 -1.78 -14.53
CA TRP A 203 -1.37 -2.54 -15.28
C TRP A 203 -1.61 -3.96 -14.73
N GLY A 204 -0.97 -4.35 -13.64
CA GLY A 204 -1.21 -5.62 -12.97
C GLY A 204 -2.63 -5.74 -12.42
N ILE A 205 -3.18 -6.95 -12.42
CA ILE A 205 -4.41 -7.29 -11.72
C ILE A 205 -4.05 -8.29 -10.62
N ARG A 206 -4.17 -7.85 -9.37
CA ARG A 206 -3.81 -8.63 -8.19
C ARG A 206 -5.03 -9.14 -7.43
N TYR A 207 -4.82 -10.24 -6.72
CA TYR A 207 -5.83 -10.87 -5.88
C TYR A 207 -6.28 -9.97 -4.74
N ASP A 208 -5.32 -9.48 -3.96
CA ASP A 208 -5.56 -8.60 -2.82
C ASP A 208 -6.30 -7.33 -3.23
N CYS A 209 -5.82 -6.64 -4.28
CA CYS A 209 -6.48 -5.45 -4.82
C CYS A 209 -7.95 -5.70 -5.19
N ALA A 210 -8.24 -6.83 -5.85
CA ALA A 210 -9.61 -7.16 -6.24
C ALA A 210 -10.50 -7.44 -5.01
N GLY A 211 -10.00 -8.20 -4.02
CA GLY A 211 -10.74 -8.49 -2.80
C GLY A 211 -10.97 -7.26 -1.93
N GLU A 212 -9.96 -6.44 -1.78
CA GLU A 212 -10.03 -5.20 -1.01
C GLU A 212 -10.95 -4.18 -1.70
N THR A 213 -10.86 -3.99 -3.03
CA THR A 213 -11.78 -3.11 -3.79
C THR A 213 -13.23 -3.58 -3.67
N SER A 214 -13.45 -4.90 -3.72
CA SER A 214 -14.77 -5.50 -3.49
C SER A 214 -15.37 -5.02 -2.15
N MET A 215 -14.56 -4.97 -1.07
CA MET A 215 -14.99 -4.46 0.24
C MET A 215 -15.40 -2.99 0.20
N ALA A 216 -14.60 -2.11 -0.42
CA ALA A 216 -14.93 -0.69 -0.51
C ALA A 216 -16.23 -0.44 -1.28
N MET A 217 -16.44 -1.16 -2.38
CA MET A 217 -17.67 -1.10 -3.17
C MET A 217 -18.88 -1.64 -2.39
N ALA A 218 -18.71 -2.71 -1.59
CA ALA A 218 -19.76 -3.25 -0.75
C ALA A 218 -20.16 -2.26 0.37
N PHE A 219 -19.20 -1.53 0.96
CA PHE A 219 -19.50 -0.45 1.90
C PHE A 219 -20.29 0.68 1.25
N SER A 220 -19.93 1.08 0.03
CA SER A 220 -20.69 2.10 -0.72
C SER A 220 -22.13 1.65 -0.99
N ALA A 221 -22.31 0.40 -1.40
CA ALA A 221 -23.63 -0.17 -1.59
C ALA A 221 -24.48 -0.15 -0.30
N ALA A 222 -23.86 -0.43 0.84
CA ALA A 222 -24.56 -0.45 2.13
C ALA A 222 -24.87 0.95 2.68
N ILE A 223 -23.95 1.90 2.54
CA ILE A 223 -24.08 3.27 3.11
C ILE A 223 -24.89 4.17 2.19
N ASP A 224 -24.52 4.21 0.89
CA ASP A 224 -25.12 5.12 -0.09
C ASP A 224 -26.29 4.47 -0.85
N GLN A 225 -26.62 3.21 -0.56
CA GLN A 225 -27.68 2.43 -1.22
C GLN A 225 -27.52 2.33 -2.75
N LYS A 226 -26.26 2.32 -3.22
CA LYS A 226 -25.91 2.22 -4.63
C LYS A 226 -25.85 0.74 -5.08
N ALA A 227 -26.94 0.26 -5.67
CA ALA A 227 -27.04 -1.13 -6.15
C ALA A 227 -25.91 -1.51 -7.15
N GLU A 228 -25.45 -0.54 -7.95
CA GLU A 228 -24.36 -0.73 -8.92
C GLU A 228 -23.05 -1.09 -8.21
N ASP A 229 -22.69 -0.38 -7.14
CA ASP A 229 -21.47 -0.67 -6.38
C ASP A 229 -21.55 -2.06 -5.73
N GLY A 230 -22.74 -2.49 -5.30
CA GLY A 230 -22.97 -3.86 -4.81
C GLY A 230 -22.76 -4.91 -5.90
N ARG A 231 -23.14 -4.61 -7.15
CA ARG A 231 -22.89 -5.49 -8.30
C ARG A 231 -21.39 -5.54 -8.61
N ILE A 232 -20.70 -4.43 -8.62
CA ILE A 232 -19.24 -4.38 -8.81
C ILE A 232 -18.54 -5.20 -7.72
N ALA A 233 -18.93 -5.04 -6.46
CA ALA A 233 -18.38 -5.82 -5.35
C ALA A 233 -18.55 -7.34 -5.54
N ALA A 234 -19.75 -7.76 -5.94
CA ALA A 234 -20.01 -9.17 -6.22
C ALA A 234 -19.20 -9.69 -7.40
N ASN A 235 -19.11 -8.92 -8.49
CA ASN A 235 -18.36 -9.30 -9.68
C ASN A 235 -16.85 -9.43 -9.40
N LEU A 236 -16.25 -8.52 -8.60
CA LEU A 236 -14.85 -8.62 -8.18
C LEU A 236 -14.58 -9.88 -7.36
N SER A 237 -15.49 -10.23 -6.44
CA SER A 237 -15.36 -11.48 -5.69
C SER A 237 -15.53 -12.71 -6.60
N ASP A 238 -16.45 -12.69 -7.55
CA ASP A 238 -16.60 -13.75 -8.58
C ASP A 238 -15.37 -13.85 -9.47
N PHE A 239 -14.81 -12.72 -9.86
CA PHE A 239 -13.56 -12.68 -10.63
C PHE A 239 -12.45 -13.45 -9.92
N ILE A 240 -12.26 -13.24 -8.63
CA ILE A 240 -11.24 -13.93 -7.85
C ILE A 240 -11.46 -15.44 -7.86
N TYR A 241 -12.63 -15.88 -7.45
CA TYR A 241 -12.85 -17.30 -7.11
C TYR A 241 -13.37 -18.14 -8.25
N LEU A 242 -14.09 -17.56 -9.21
CA LEU A 242 -14.87 -18.31 -10.20
C LEU A 242 -14.37 -18.14 -11.63
N THR A 243 -13.92 -16.96 -12.04
CA THR A 243 -13.71 -16.66 -13.46
C THR A 243 -12.26 -16.43 -13.87
N SER A 244 -11.40 -15.94 -12.96
CA SER A 244 -10.00 -15.67 -13.27
C SER A 244 -9.06 -16.86 -13.03
N ALA A 245 -7.83 -16.75 -13.50
CA ALA A 245 -6.78 -17.73 -13.25
C ALA A 245 -6.33 -17.78 -11.77
N LEU A 246 -6.66 -16.78 -10.96
CA LEU A 246 -6.19 -16.65 -9.57
C LEU A 246 -6.51 -17.87 -8.70
N ALA A 247 -7.72 -18.42 -8.81
CA ALA A 247 -8.16 -19.59 -8.06
C ALA A 247 -8.34 -20.85 -8.93
N GLN A 248 -8.01 -20.81 -10.23
CA GLN A 248 -8.22 -21.92 -11.15
C GLN A 248 -6.93 -22.74 -11.40
N GLY A 249 -7.01 -23.78 -12.23
CA GLY A 249 -5.91 -24.69 -12.51
C GLY A 249 -5.51 -25.53 -11.29
N PRO A 250 -4.22 -25.63 -10.94
CA PRO A 250 -3.76 -26.42 -9.79
C PRO A 250 -4.44 -26.02 -8.47
N ARG A 251 -4.80 -24.76 -8.33
CA ARG A 251 -5.45 -24.19 -7.13
C ARG A 251 -6.90 -24.67 -6.95
N ASN A 252 -7.50 -25.23 -8.00
CA ASN A 252 -8.85 -25.82 -7.96
C ASN A 252 -8.85 -27.36 -8.07
N ASP A 253 -7.70 -28.00 -8.21
CA ASP A 253 -7.58 -29.49 -8.23
C ASP A 253 -7.28 -30.02 -6.80
N PRO A 254 -8.19 -30.80 -6.18
CA PRO A 254 -7.97 -31.36 -4.84
C PRO A 254 -6.70 -32.22 -4.70
N ARG A 255 -6.17 -32.74 -5.81
CA ARG A 255 -4.91 -33.52 -5.81
C ARG A 255 -3.67 -32.65 -5.78
N SER A 256 -3.80 -31.38 -6.12
CA SER A 256 -2.68 -30.46 -6.18
C SER A 256 -2.21 -30.03 -4.78
N PRO A 257 -0.90 -29.88 -4.56
CA PRO A 257 -0.39 -29.34 -3.31
C PRO A 257 -0.77 -27.87 -3.08
N SER A 258 -1.15 -27.13 -4.12
CA SER A 258 -1.62 -25.74 -4.06
C SER A 258 -3.15 -25.61 -3.99
N PHE A 259 -3.90 -26.71 -3.89
CA PHE A 259 -5.36 -26.69 -3.81
C PHE A 259 -5.87 -25.74 -2.72
N GLY A 260 -6.66 -24.76 -3.11
CA GLY A 260 -7.26 -23.75 -2.24
C GLY A 260 -6.43 -22.47 -2.04
N LEU A 261 -5.14 -22.45 -2.39
CA LEU A 261 -4.36 -21.20 -2.41
C LEU A 261 -4.85 -20.30 -3.56
N ILE A 262 -4.59 -19.01 -3.46
CA ILE A 262 -4.93 -18.01 -4.47
C ILE A 262 -3.64 -17.37 -4.96
N GLY A 263 -3.46 -17.32 -6.29
CA GLY A 263 -2.28 -16.71 -6.92
C GLY A 263 -2.22 -15.20 -6.67
N ASN A 264 -1.03 -14.63 -6.64
CA ASN A 264 -0.81 -13.23 -6.37
C ASN A 264 -1.43 -12.31 -7.43
N SER A 265 -1.20 -12.63 -8.72
CA SER A 265 -1.71 -11.81 -9.83
C SER A 265 -2.10 -12.67 -11.02
N THR A 266 -2.83 -12.10 -11.98
CA THR A 266 -3.28 -12.82 -13.19
C THR A 266 -2.16 -13.06 -14.19
N ASN A 267 -1.03 -12.38 -14.09
CA ASN A 267 0.08 -12.54 -15.01
C ASN A 267 0.79 -13.90 -14.84
N LYS A 268 1.48 -14.34 -15.89
CA LYS A 268 2.10 -15.67 -15.97
C LYS A 268 3.12 -15.96 -14.86
N GLY A 269 3.75 -14.95 -14.28
CA GLY A 269 4.70 -15.13 -13.17
C GLY A 269 4.00 -15.11 -11.82
N GLY A 270 3.10 -14.17 -11.62
CA GLY A 270 2.43 -13.95 -10.34
C GLY A 270 1.36 -14.97 -9.99
N VAL A 271 0.70 -15.56 -10.97
CA VAL A 271 -0.37 -16.55 -10.73
C VAL A 271 0.14 -17.79 -9.97
N ASP A 272 1.42 -18.10 -10.07
CA ASP A 272 2.06 -19.25 -9.43
C ASP A 272 2.84 -18.89 -8.16
N VAL A 273 2.68 -17.67 -7.64
CA VAL A 273 3.26 -17.20 -6.39
C VAL A 273 2.16 -16.98 -5.35
N TYR A 274 2.42 -17.39 -4.12
CA TYR A 274 1.46 -17.39 -3.03
C TYR A 274 2.04 -16.68 -1.80
N TYR A 275 1.66 -15.43 -1.59
CA TYR A 275 1.94 -14.69 -0.36
C TYR A 275 0.86 -14.96 0.69
N GLY A 276 1.27 -15.14 1.95
CA GLY A 276 0.33 -15.36 3.05
C GLY A 276 -0.47 -14.12 3.40
N ASP A 277 0.17 -12.97 3.39
CA ASP A 277 -0.46 -11.67 3.66
C ASP A 277 -1.40 -11.23 2.54
N ASP A 278 -1.05 -11.41 1.26
CA ASP A 278 -1.96 -11.13 0.14
C ASP A 278 -3.21 -12.02 0.21
N ASN A 279 -3.03 -13.34 0.45
CA ASN A 279 -4.17 -14.24 0.64
C ASN A 279 -5.04 -13.80 1.82
N ALA A 280 -4.45 -13.36 2.92
CA ALA A 280 -5.19 -12.88 4.09
C ALA A 280 -5.96 -11.59 3.80
N ARG A 281 -5.34 -10.60 3.14
CA ARG A 281 -5.99 -9.32 2.85
C ARG A 281 -7.14 -9.45 1.87
N GLY A 282 -6.95 -10.21 0.79
CA GLY A 282 -8.04 -10.51 -0.13
C GLY A 282 -9.17 -11.32 0.53
N LEU A 283 -8.85 -12.23 1.47
CA LEU A 283 -9.87 -12.92 2.29
C LEU A 283 -10.64 -11.95 3.18
N LEU A 284 -9.97 -11.03 3.87
CA LEU A 284 -10.61 -9.98 4.67
C LEU A 284 -11.59 -9.17 3.80
N GLY A 285 -11.15 -8.73 2.63
CA GLY A 285 -12.01 -8.03 1.68
C GLY A 285 -13.27 -8.84 1.31
N THR A 286 -13.10 -10.11 0.98
CA THR A 286 -14.23 -10.99 0.62
C THR A 286 -15.17 -11.24 1.80
N MET A 287 -14.63 -11.42 3.02
CA MET A 287 -15.45 -11.61 4.23
C MET A 287 -16.32 -10.38 4.52
N ALA A 288 -15.77 -9.18 4.39
CA ALA A 288 -16.55 -7.95 4.54
C ALA A 288 -17.61 -7.81 3.44
N THR A 289 -17.24 -8.09 2.19
CA THR A 289 -18.18 -8.07 1.06
C THR A 289 -19.34 -9.03 1.27
N ALA A 290 -19.07 -10.27 1.67
CA ALA A 290 -20.08 -11.29 1.96
C ALA A 290 -21.04 -10.83 3.07
N ALA A 291 -20.50 -10.23 4.13
CA ALA A 291 -21.29 -9.71 5.26
C ALA A 291 -22.19 -8.53 4.84
N LEU A 292 -21.65 -7.55 4.11
CA LEU A 292 -22.39 -6.34 3.67
C LEU A 292 -23.46 -6.67 2.63
N LEU A 293 -23.16 -7.56 1.69
CA LEU A 293 -24.13 -8.01 0.68
C LEU A 293 -25.07 -9.11 1.19
N LYS A 294 -24.87 -9.60 2.42
CA LYS A 294 -25.62 -10.71 3.02
C LYS A 294 -25.64 -11.95 2.12
N SER A 295 -24.48 -12.31 1.59
CA SER A 295 -24.28 -13.41 0.64
C SER A 295 -23.32 -14.44 1.21
N ASP A 296 -23.66 -15.72 1.07
CA ASP A 296 -22.81 -16.87 1.44
C ASP A 296 -22.09 -17.50 0.23
N ARG A 297 -22.18 -16.83 -0.92
CA ARG A 297 -21.71 -17.33 -2.24
C ARG A 297 -20.23 -17.71 -2.22
N TRP A 298 -19.41 -17.01 -1.44
CA TRP A 298 -17.96 -17.24 -1.41
C TRP A 298 -17.47 -17.96 -0.15
N ASP A 299 -18.36 -18.32 0.78
CA ASP A 299 -18.02 -18.93 2.07
C ASP A 299 -17.19 -20.22 1.93
N GLU A 300 -17.56 -21.08 0.98
CA GLU A 300 -16.80 -22.31 0.71
C GLU A 300 -15.39 -22.00 0.22
N HIS A 301 -15.22 -21.00 -0.64
CA HIS A 301 -13.92 -20.61 -1.17
C HIS A 301 -13.05 -19.94 -0.09
N VAL A 302 -13.65 -19.11 0.75
CA VAL A 302 -12.98 -18.47 1.90
C VAL A 302 -12.43 -19.54 2.85
N LEU A 303 -13.26 -20.49 3.28
CA LEU A 303 -12.80 -21.56 4.18
C LEU A 303 -11.75 -22.45 3.51
N ARG A 304 -11.91 -22.78 2.23
CA ARG A 304 -10.92 -23.57 1.47
C ARG A 304 -9.56 -22.86 1.44
N CYS A 305 -9.53 -21.55 1.21
CA CYS A 305 -8.31 -20.76 1.20
C CYS A 305 -7.67 -20.69 2.60
N LEU A 306 -8.45 -20.52 3.66
CA LEU A 306 -7.97 -20.55 5.04
C LEU A 306 -7.31 -21.89 5.40
N LEU A 307 -7.95 -23.00 5.04
CA LEU A 307 -7.42 -24.35 5.25
C LEU A 307 -6.16 -24.60 4.40
N ALA A 308 -6.10 -24.10 3.16
CA ALA A 308 -4.94 -24.22 2.29
C ALA A 308 -3.73 -23.42 2.83
N ASN A 309 -3.96 -22.22 3.36
CA ASN A 309 -2.92 -21.46 4.03
C ASN A 309 -2.46 -22.15 5.32
N LEU A 310 -3.36 -22.69 6.14
CA LEU A 310 -2.98 -23.49 7.31
C LEU A 310 -2.19 -24.74 6.91
N ARG A 311 -2.58 -25.41 5.81
CA ARG A 311 -1.88 -26.58 5.24
C ARG A 311 -0.44 -26.28 4.86
N THR A 312 -0.14 -25.05 4.44
CA THR A 312 1.19 -24.61 4.05
C THR A 312 1.92 -23.81 5.12
N THR A 313 1.32 -23.66 6.31
CA THR A 313 1.93 -23.06 7.49
C THR A 313 2.63 -24.15 8.32
N GLY A 314 3.85 -23.88 8.78
CA GLY A 314 4.65 -24.81 9.56
C GLY A 314 4.09 -25.09 10.97
N ARG A 315 4.67 -26.07 11.67
CA ARG A 315 4.19 -26.51 13.01
C ARG A 315 4.22 -25.40 14.06
N LEU A 316 5.16 -24.46 13.92
CA LEU A 316 5.32 -23.31 14.82
C LEU A 316 4.39 -22.13 14.47
N GLY A 317 3.58 -22.26 13.40
CA GLY A 317 2.61 -21.24 13.00
C GLY A 317 3.14 -20.16 12.08
N PHE A 318 4.34 -20.33 11.54
CA PHE A 318 4.92 -19.44 10.52
C PHE A 318 4.85 -20.08 9.13
N ARG A 319 4.61 -19.25 8.13
CA ARG A 319 4.53 -19.67 6.73
C ARG A 319 5.79 -19.27 5.94
N GLY A 320 6.42 -18.16 6.32
CA GLY A 320 7.52 -17.53 5.58
C GLY A 320 7.02 -16.48 4.60
N ASP A 321 7.96 -15.84 3.89
CA ASP A 321 7.67 -14.68 3.06
C ASP A 321 6.73 -15.04 1.90
N SER A 322 7.03 -16.10 1.15
CA SER A 322 6.21 -16.58 0.04
C SER A 322 6.43 -18.06 -0.26
N LEU A 323 5.48 -18.64 -0.97
CA LEU A 323 5.60 -19.95 -1.61
C LEU A 323 5.32 -19.80 -3.10
N ASP A 324 5.80 -20.75 -3.89
CA ASP A 324 5.52 -20.83 -5.32
C ASP A 324 5.09 -22.25 -5.73
N GLU A 325 4.40 -22.34 -6.87
CA GLU A 325 3.89 -23.59 -7.39
C GLU A 325 4.99 -24.63 -7.62
N LYS A 326 6.16 -24.19 -8.11
CA LYS A 326 7.29 -25.08 -8.37
C LYS A 326 7.78 -25.77 -7.10
N ARG A 327 7.95 -25.01 -6.00
CA ARG A 327 8.36 -25.57 -4.70
C ARG A 327 7.28 -26.48 -4.11
N LEU A 328 6.01 -26.10 -4.25
CA LEU A 328 4.90 -26.94 -3.79
C LEU A 328 4.83 -28.26 -4.56
N GLN A 329 5.02 -28.26 -5.87
CA GLN A 329 5.07 -29.48 -6.70
C GLN A 329 6.29 -30.34 -6.36
N GLN A 330 7.44 -29.72 -6.10
CA GLN A 330 8.70 -30.43 -5.79
C GLN A 330 8.67 -31.15 -4.44
N PHE A 331 8.18 -30.48 -3.39
CA PHE A 331 8.28 -30.96 -2.02
C PHE A 331 6.96 -31.49 -1.46
N GLY A 332 5.84 -31.14 -2.07
CA GLY A 332 4.50 -31.40 -1.56
C GLY A 332 4.14 -30.51 -0.34
N TRP A 333 2.86 -30.29 -0.11
CA TRP A 333 2.38 -29.43 0.98
C TRP A 333 2.74 -29.97 2.39
N ARG A 334 2.88 -31.31 2.57
CA ARG A 334 3.25 -31.92 3.85
C ARG A 334 4.64 -31.51 4.33
N HIS A 335 5.56 -31.22 3.41
CA HIS A 335 6.88 -30.68 3.74
C HIS A 335 6.75 -29.35 4.49
N PHE A 336 5.99 -28.40 3.94
CA PHE A 336 5.77 -27.09 4.56
C PHE A 336 4.95 -27.21 5.84
N HIS A 337 3.91 -28.04 5.86
CA HIS A 337 3.06 -28.28 7.03
C HIS A 337 3.82 -28.77 8.26
N ASN A 338 4.82 -29.61 8.04
CA ASN A 338 5.63 -30.23 9.10
C ASN A 338 6.92 -29.46 9.41
N ALA A 339 7.24 -28.44 8.64
CA ALA A 339 8.43 -27.62 8.87
C ALA A 339 8.36 -26.85 10.19
N GLU A 340 9.52 -26.58 10.76
CA GLU A 340 9.68 -25.69 11.92
C GLU A 340 10.18 -24.32 11.44
N THR A 341 9.51 -23.80 10.40
CA THR A 341 9.79 -22.45 9.89
C THR A 341 9.61 -21.43 10.99
N VAL A 342 10.52 -20.47 11.07
CA VAL A 342 10.43 -19.28 11.91
C VAL A 342 10.62 -18.06 11.03
N ASN A 343 9.71 -17.08 11.14
CA ASN A 343 9.77 -15.84 10.37
C ASN A 343 9.21 -14.67 11.22
N TYR A 344 10.08 -13.99 11.92
CA TYR A 344 9.71 -12.85 12.76
C TYR A 344 9.49 -11.58 11.93
N ALA A 345 8.68 -11.68 10.87
CA ALA A 345 8.32 -10.58 9.99
C ALA A 345 6.79 -10.41 9.98
N PRO A 346 6.22 -9.57 10.85
CA PRO A 346 4.78 -9.32 10.88
C PRO A 346 4.18 -8.92 9.54
N HIS A 347 4.94 -8.25 8.68
CA HIS A 347 4.52 -7.95 7.31
C HIS A 347 3.96 -9.17 6.57
N PHE A 348 4.65 -10.31 6.63
CA PHE A 348 4.26 -11.51 5.89
C PHE A 348 3.32 -12.43 6.65
N GLU A 349 3.24 -12.32 7.98
CA GLU A 349 2.59 -13.32 8.84
C GLU A 349 1.32 -12.81 9.52
N ALA A 350 1.30 -11.54 9.97
CA ALA A 350 0.33 -11.03 10.93
C ALA A 350 -1.12 -11.10 10.43
N TYR A 351 -1.37 -10.73 9.19
CA TYR A 351 -2.73 -10.73 8.63
C TYR A 351 -3.27 -12.15 8.42
N LEU A 352 -2.39 -13.08 8.06
CA LEU A 352 -2.77 -14.49 8.02
C LEU A 352 -3.14 -15.00 9.43
N TRP A 353 -2.37 -14.65 10.46
CA TRP A 353 -2.74 -14.99 11.84
C TRP A 353 -4.10 -14.43 12.23
N ALA A 354 -4.42 -13.20 11.88
CA ALA A 354 -5.75 -12.63 12.13
C ALA A 354 -6.85 -13.47 11.46
N CYS A 355 -6.68 -13.81 10.18
CA CYS A 355 -7.63 -14.65 9.45
C CYS A 355 -7.78 -16.04 10.08
N LEU A 356 -6.69 -16.66 10.55
CA LEU A 356 -6.73 -17.96 11.22
C LEU A 356 -7.43 -17.88 12.59
N LEU A 357 -7.25 -16.79 13.34
CA LEU A 357 -7.99 -16.56 14.59
C LEU A 357 -9.49 -16.42 14.33
N TRP A 358 -9.87 -15.65 13.31
CA TRP A 358 -11.27 -15.54 12.90
C TRP A 358 -11.84 -16.90 12.44
N ALA A 359 -11.07 -17.67 11.66
CA ALA A 359 -11.45 -19.03 11.24
C ALA A 359 -11.67 -19.96 12.44
N TYR A 360 -10.80 -19.90 13.46
CA TYR A 360 -11.03 -20.63 14.73
C TYR A 360 -12.34 -20.21 15.39
N HIS A 361 -12.62 -18.92 15.47
CA HIS A 361 -13.88 -18.43 16.05
C HIS A 361 -15.10 -19.03 15.35
N LYS A 362 -15.06 -19.15 14.01
CA LYS A 362 -16.17 -19.64 13.20
C LYS A 362 -16.28 -21.17 13.14
N THR A 363 -15.17 -21.89 13.25
CA THR A 363 -15.13 -23.34 12.98
C THR A 363 -14.82 -24.18 14.22
N ARG A 364 -14.23 -23.58 15.25
CA ARG A 364 -13.68 -24.24 16.45
C ARG A 364 -12.59 -25.29 16.15
N TYR A 365 -12.01 -25.27 14.95
CA TYR A 365 -10.91 -26.15 14.60
C TYR A 365 -9.61 -25.69 15.30
N SER A 366 -9.13 -26.46 16.29
CA SER A 366 -8.09 -26.03 17.23
C SER A 366 -6.76 -25.67 16.57
N ALA A 367 -6.40 -26.33 15.46
CA ALA A 367 -5.14 -26.08 14.76
C ALA A 367 -4.99 -24.62 14.26
N PHE A 368 -6.09 -23.94 13.96
CA PHE A 368 -6.08 -22.52 13.63
C PHE A 368 -5.57 -21.67 14.80
N LEU A 369 -6.08 -21.90 16.01
CA LEU A 369 -5.66 -21.16 17.20
C LEU A 369 -4.27 -21.57 17.71
N GLU A 370 -3.99 -22.86 17.80
CA GLU A 370 -2.77 -23.37 18.42
C GLU A 370 -1.51 -22.92 17.69
N ARG A 371 -1.50 -23.02 16.34
CA ARG A 371 -0.38 -22.57 15.52
C ARG A 371 -0.20 -21.06 15.61
N THR A 372 -1.30 -20.32 15.42
CA THR A 372 -1.27 -18.85 15.47
C THR A 372 -0.78 -18.33 16.82
N ARG A 373 -1.33 -18.84 17.92
CA ARG A 373 -0.93 -18.44 19.27
C ARG A 373 0.55 -18.74 19.54
N THR A 374 1.07 -19.88 19.05
CA THR A 374 2.47 -20.24 19.18
C THR A 374 3.37 -19.25 18.46
N ALA A 375 3.07 -18.95 17.19
CA ALA A 375 3.83 -17.98 16.39
C ALA A 375 3.80 -16.58 16.99
N MET A 376 2.62 -16.08 17.37
CA MET A 376 2.47 -14.75 17.97
C MET A 376 3.27 -14.63 19.27
N ARG A 377 3.22 -15.62 20.17
CA ARG A 377 4.00 -15.64 21.40
C ARG A 377 5.51 -15.60 21.11
N MET A 378 5.98 -16.41 20.16
CA MET A 378 7.39 -16.42 19.75
C MET A 378 7.82 -15.07 19.17
N THR A 379 6.99 -14.47 18.34
CA THR A 379 7.25 -13.17 17.70
C THR A 379 7.32 -12.05 18.74
N VAL A 380 6.38 -11.98 19.65
CA VAL A 380 6.40 -10.97 20.72
C VAL A 380 7.59 -11.15 21.67
N ALA A 381 7.97 -12.41 21.97
CA ALA A 381 9.11 -12.69 22.86
C ALA A 381 10.45 -12.14 22.35
N VAL A 382 10.60 -11.91 21.04
CA VAL A 382 11.83 -11.39 20.43
C VAL A 382 11.71 -9.93 19.96
N TYR A 383 10.59 -9.30 20.22
CA TYR A 383 10.32 -7.89 19.90
C TYR A 383 11.21 -6.94 20.72
N PRO A 384 11.70 -5.84 20.12
CA PRO A 384 11.73 -5.51 18.69
C PRO A 384 13.00 -6.04 18.00
N ASN A 385 13.97 -6.57 18.74
CA ASN A 385 15.37 -6.73 18.31
C ASN A 385 15.58 -7.76 17.20
N GLN A 386 14.69 -8.76 17.07
CA GLN A 386 14.78 -9.80 16.06
C GLN A 386 13.64 -9.71 15.02
N TRP A 387 12.80 -8.66 15.10
CA TRP A 387 11.81 -8.46 14.06
C TRP A 387 12.49 -8.05 12.76
N ARG A 388 12.22 -8.84 11.73
CA ARG A 388 12.56 -8.46 10.35
C ARG A 388 11.54 -7.42 9.89
N TRP A 389 12.02 -6.38 9.26
CA TRP A 389 11.17 -5.34 8.70
C TRP A 389 11.44 -5.16 7.20
N THR A 390 10.42 -4.81 6.44
CA THR A 390 10.54 -4.55 5.01
C THR A 390 10.92 -3.10 4.76
N ASN A 391 10.02 -2.15 4.88
CA ASN A 391 10.28 -0.74 4.58
C ASN A 391 10.44 0.13 5.85
N GLY A 392 10.17 -0.41 7.03
CA GLY A 392 10.32 0.24 8.32
C GLY A 392 9.82 -0.62 9.46
N LEU A 393 10.26 -0.34 10.68
CA LEU A 393 9.82 -1.06 11.89
C LEU A 393 8.38 -0.68 12.27
N GLN A 394 7.95 0.54 11.95
CA GLN A 394 6.58 0.98 12.21
C GLN A 394 5.54 0.17 11.44
N GLN A 395 5.85 -0.23 10.23
CA GLN A 395 5.04 -1.13 9.43
C GLN A 395 4.75 -2.45 10.17
N GLU A 396 5.79 -3.04 10.76
CA GLU A 396 5.67 -4.32 11.48
C GLU A 396 4.84 -4.15 12.75
N ARG A 397 5.02 -3.04 13.49
CA ARG A 397 4.19 -2.70 14.65
C ARG A 397 2.73 -2.53 14.27
N ALA A 398 2.44 -1.77 13.22
CA ALA A 398 1.08 -1.51 12.74
C ALA A 398 0.35 -2.82 12.39
N ARG A 399 1.02 -3.72 11.68
CA ARG A 399 0.43 -5.01 11.27
C ARG A 399 0.15 -5.95 12.42
N MET A 400 0.93 -5.91 13.50
CA MET A 400 0.69 -6.76 14.67
C MET A 400 -0.54 -6.37 15.50
N LEU A 401 -1.06 -5.15 15.37
CA LEU A 401 -2.22 -4.72 16.15
C LEU A 401 -3.46 -5.56 15.85
N LEU A 402 -3.74 -5.86 14.58
CA LEU A 402 -4.92 -6.61 14.18
C LEU A 402 -4.99 -8.02 14.78
N PRO A 403 -3.98 -8.91 14.59
CA PRO A 403 -4.04 -10.25 15.18
C PRO A 403 -4.02 -10.23 16.70
N LEU A 404 -3.36 -9.26 17.35
CA LEU A 404 -3.39 -9.13 18.80
C LEU A 404 -4.77 -8.71 19.31
N ALA A 405 -5.44 -7.77 18.64
CA ALA A 405 -6.81 -7.40 18.94
C ALA A 405 -7.77 -8.59 18.80
N TRP A 406 -7.63 -9.37 17.74
CA TRP A 406 -8.47 -10.53 17.51
C TRP A 406 -8.14 -11.73 18.42
N LEU A 407 -6.89 -11.86 18.88
CA LEU A 407 -6.54 -12.83 19.90
C LEU A 407 -7.25 -12.51 21.23
N ILE A 408 -7.36 -11.22 21.59
CA ILE A 408 -8.13 -10.78 22.77
C ILE A 408 -9.62 -11.11 22.63
N ARG A 409 -10.22 -10.97 21.43
CA ARG A 409 -11.60 -11.39 21.17
C ARG A 409 -11.85 -12.89 21.42
N ILE A 410 -10.80 -13.71 21.28
CA ILE A 410 -10.88 -15.18 21.49
C ILE A 410 -10.49 -15.57 22.90
N GLU A 411 -9.40 -15.02 23.40
CA GLU A 411 -8.83 -15.31 24.72
C GLU A 411 -8.42 -13.99 25.39
N ASP A 412 -9.33 -13.38 26.14
CA ASP A 412 -9.05 -12.16 26.89
C ASP A 412 -8.16 -12.44 28.10
N LYS A 413 -6.85 -12.45 27.88
CA LYS A 413 -5.85 -12.68 28.93
C LYS A 413 -5.04 -11.40 29.20
N PRO A 414 -4.61 -11.16 30.44
CA PRO A 414 -3.75 -10.00 30.76
C PRO A 414 -2.47 -9.95 29.91
N GLU A 415 -1.87 -11.10 29.60
CA GLU A 415 -0.69 -11.23 28.76
C GLU A 415 -0.97 -10.71 27.32
N HIS A 416 -2.11 -11.09 26.73
CA HIS A 416 -2.47 -10.65 25.37
C HIS A 416 -2.75 -9.14 25.31
N ARG A 417 -3.40 -8.60 26.34
CA ARG A 417 -3.61 -7.14 26.48
C ARG A 417 -2.28 -6.39 26.66
N GLN A 418 -1.33 -6.98 27.40
CA GLN A 418 0.00 -6.39 27.56
C GLN A 418 0.78 -6.36 26.24
N TRP A 419 0.74 -7.45 25.45
CA TRP A 419 1.40 -7.48 24.14
C TRP A 419 0.85 -6.42 23.19
N LEU A 420 -0.48 -6.33 23.09
CA LEU A 420 -1.14 -5.32 22.27
C LEU A 420 -0.75 -3.91 22.73
N LYS A 421 -0.81 -3.65 24.03
CA LYS A 421 -0.51 -2.35 24.61
C LYS A 421 0.94 -1.93 24.36
N GLN A 422 1.90 -2.80 24.59
CA GLN A 422 3.33 -2.53 24.36
C GLN A 422 3.60 -2.12 22.92
N ILE A 423 3.12 -2.92 21.96
CA ILE A 423 3.37 -2.64 20.53
C ILE A 423 2.65 -1.37 20.08
N ALA A 424 1.43 -1.12 20.59
CA ALA A 424 0.70 0.10 20.28
C ALA A 424 1.35 1.34 20.91
N GLU A 425 1.84 1.28 22.14
CA GLU A 425 2.57 2.38 22.78
C GLU A 425 3.84 2.73 21.99
N ASP A 426 4.59 1.73 21.55
CA ASP A 426 5.80 1.93 20.75
C ASP A 426 5.49 2.49 19.36
N LEU A 427 4.39 2.08 18.73
CA LEU A 427 3.91 2.67 17.47
C LEU A 427 3.49 4.13 17.67
N LEU A 428 2.67 4.39 18.69
CA LEU A 428 2.05 5.69 18.94
C LEU A 428 3.01 6.72 19.59
N ALA A 429 4.17 6.28 20.09
CA ALA A 429 5.26 7.19 20.47
C ALA A 429 5.72 8.07 19.29
N PHE A 430 5.40 7.67 18.06
CA PHE A 430 5.70 8.40 16.83
C PHE A 430 4.46 9.07 16.19
N GLN A 431 3.32 9.06 16.87
CA GLN A 431 2.15 9.80 16.40
C GLN A 431 2.31 11.31 16.70
N ASP A 432 2.36 12.11 15.63
CA ASP A 432 2.41 13.58 15.71
C ASP A 432 1.07 14.17 16.19
N GLU A 433 1.07 15.41 16.65
CA GLU A 433 -0.14 16.13 17.08
C GLU A 433 -1.21 16.21 15.97
N CYS A 434 -0.78 16.29 14.72
CA CYS A 434 -1.69 16.29 13.56
C CYS A 434 -2.32 14.92 13.28
N GLY A 435 -1.89 13.85 13.97
CA GLY A 435 -2.39 12.49 13.81
C GLY A 435 -1.53 11.58 12.93
N ALA A 436 -0.60 12.11 12.16
CA ALA A 436 0.34 11.33 11.35
C ALA A 436 1.21 10.41 12.21
N ILE A 437 1.46 9.19 11.76
CA ILE A 437 2.43 8.28 12.38
C ILE A 437 3.72 8.36 11.57
N ARG A 438 4.78 8.91 12.20
CA ARG A 438 6.09 9.03 11.56
C ARG A 438 6.74 7.67 11.39
N GLU A 439 7.39 7.47 10.25
CA GLU A 439 8.16 6.26 9.98
C GLU A 439 9.40 6.15 10.87
N GLU A 440 9.81 4.89 11.14
CA GLU A 440 11.04 4.54 11.86
C GLU A 440 11.71 3.35 11.18
N ILE A 441 13.00 3.48 10.94
CA ILE A 441 13.88 2.40 10.47
C ILE A 441 14.38 1.63 11.68
N GLY A 442 14.18 0.32 11.68
CA GLY A 442 14.73 -0.59 12.67
C GLY A 442 16.23 -0.84 12.53
N SER A 443 16.75 -1.82 13.27
CA SER A 443 18.14 -2.27 13.11
C SER A 443 18.44 -2.67 11.66
N GLY A 444 19.51 -2.15 11.08
CA GLY A 444 19.88 -2.41 9.70
C GLY A 444 20.21 -3.89 9.40
N SER A 445 20.55 -4.69 10.42
CA SER A 445 20.76 -6.14 10.28
C SER A 445 19.46 -6.93 10.09
N GLN A 446 18.30 -6.33 10.40
CA GLN A 446 16.97 -6.92 10.30
C GLN A 446 16.15 -6.36 9.14
N GLY A 447 16.65 -5.33 8.45
CA GLY A 447 15.96 -4.71 7.32
C GLY A 447 16.13 -5.50 6.03
N LEU A 448 15.01 -5.80 5.38
CA LEU A 448 15.00 -6.39 4.03
C LEU A 448 15.24 -5.30 2.98
N PHE A 449 14.51 -4.20 3.09
CA PHE A 449 14.62 -3.03 2.22
C PHE A 449 14.94 -1.79 3.07
N GLY A 450 16.21 -1.44 3.12
CA GLY A 450 16.67 -0.25 3.84
C GLY A 450 16.81 0.97 2.92
N PRO A 451 17.05 2.17 3.49
CA PRO A 451 17.34 3.35 2.69
C PRO A 451 18.61 3.16 1.87
N PRO A 452 18.74 3.83 0.70
CA PRO A 452 19.93 3.73 -0.14
C PRO A 452 21.17 4.18 0.61
N LYS A 453 22.27 3.44 0.42
CA LYS A 453 23.56 3.69 1.05
C LYS A 453 24.52 4.50 0.19
N SER A 454 24.10 4.85 -1.02
CA SER A 454 24.85 5.70 -1.97
C SER A 454 23.89 6.21 -3.04
N ASN A 455 24.35 7.16 -3.87
CA ASN A 455 23.58 7.64 -5.02
C ASN A 455 23.36 6.57 -6.09
N GLU A 456 24.28 5.61 -6.25
CA GLU A 456 24.18 4.50 -7.20
C GLU A 456 23.06 3.53 -6.81
N THR A 457 22.80 3.36 -5.50
CA THR A 457 21.76 2.46 -5.00
C THR A 457 20.38 3.13 -4.91
N TYR A 458 20.28 4.45 -5.13
CA TYR A 458 19.02 5.16 -5.16
C TYR A 458 18.13 4.67 -6.31
N GLY A 459 16.90 4.29 -6.01
CA GLY A 459 15.91 3.85 -6.98
C GLY A 459 16.23 2.50 -7.65
N THR A 460 17.00 1.63 -7.01
CA THR A 460 17.33 0.29 -7.54
C THR A 460 16.54 -0.84 -6.89
N ASN A 461 15.96 -0.62 -5.73
CA ASN A 461 15.19 -1.58 -4.95
C ASN A 461 13.99 -0.90 -4.29
N GLU A 462 13.13 -1.68 -3.64
CA GLU A 462 12.21 -1.14 -2.65
C GLU A 462 12.99 -0.42 -1.55
N ALA A 463 12.36 0.61 -0.98
CA ALA A 463 12.99 1.42 0.06
C ALA A 463 11.94 2.14 0.91
N PRO A 464 12.27 2.50 2.17
CA PRO A 464 11.42 3.34 3.01
C PRO A 464 11.27 4.75 2.43
N LEU A 465 10.22 5.43 2.82
CA LEU A 465 9.97 6.83 2.46
C LEU A 465 10.85 7.82 3.23
N ILE A 466 11.57 7.36 4.22
CA ILE A 466 12.55 8.15 4.98
C ILE A 466 13.97 7.72 4.63
N GLN A 467 14.91 8.65 4.71
CA GLN A 467 16.33 8.37 4.55
C GLN A 467 16.99 8.02 5.89
N GLN A 468 16.47 8.61 6.96
CA GLN A 468 16.94 8.42 8.33
C GLN A 468 15.80 8.61 9.33
N ASN A 469 15.98 8.05 10.53
CA ASN A 469 15.04 8.30 11.63
C ASN A 469 15.00 9.78 11.98
N GLY A 470 13.77 10.31 12.10
CA GLY A 470 13.53 11.74 12.32
C GLY A 470 12.98 12.47 11.10
N ASP A 471 13.13 11.95 9.89
CA ASP A 471 12.48 12.49 8.70
C ASP A 471 10.95 12.52 8.90
N PRO A 472 10.26 13.65 8.64
CA PRO A 472 8.86 13.84 9.03
C PRO A 472 7.86 13.28 8.00
N ALA A 473 8.07 12.05 7.56
CA ALA A 473 7.17 11.37 6.63
C ALA A 473 6.40 10.23 7.28
N CYS A 474 5.17 10.05 6.81
CA CYS A 474 4.35 8.86 7.05
C CYS A 474 4.18 8.05 5.75
N ASP A 475 4.04 6.74 5.88
CA ASP A 475 3.79 5.80 4.79
C ASP A 475 2.36 5.27 4.89
N LEU A 476 1.51 5.64 3.92
CA LEU A 476 0.11 5.22 3.88
C LEU A 476 -0.05 3.84 3.25
N LEU A 477 0.94 3.37 2.51
CA LEU A 477 0.92 2.07 1.85
C LEU A 477 1.22 0.94 2.83
N TYR A 478 2.27 1.10 3.63
CA TYR A 478 2.77 0.02 4.46
C TYR A 478 2.46 0.16 5.95
N THR A 479 2.25 1.37 6.46
CA THR A 479 2.13 1.63 7.91
C THR A 479 0.77 2.20 8.31
N THR A 480 0.43 3.37 7.78
CA THR A 480 -0.67 4.21 8.31
C THR A 480 -2.05 3.57 8.11
N ASN A 481 -2.31 2.97 6.95
CA ASN A 481 -3.55 2.25 6.65
C ASN A 481 -3.77 1.06 7.59
N PHE A 482 -2.70 0.30 7.89
CA PHE A 482 -2.76 -0.86 8.78
C PHE A 482 -2.78 -0.48 10.25
N ALA A 483 -2.12 0.63 10.63
CA ALA A 483 -2.28 1.22 11.95
C ALA A 483 -3.74 1.64 12.18
N PHE A 484 -4.39 2.22 11.18
CA PHE A 484 -5.79 2.63 11.25
C PHE A 484 -6.71 1.44 11.52
N LEU A 485 -6.57 0.35 10.75
CA LEU A 485 -7.31 -0.89 11.00
C LEU A 485 -6.99 -1.49 12.38
N GLY A 486 -5.72 -1.58 12.71
CA GLY A 486 -5.28 -2.17 13.97
C GLY A 486 -5.79 -1.42 15.20
N LEU A 487 -5.76 -0.08 15.18
CA LEU A 487 -6.29 0.77 16.26
C LEU A 487 -7.80 0.66 16.39
N HIS A 488 -8.53 0.65 15.26
CA HIS A 488 -9.98 0.45 15.22
C HIS A 488 -10.39 -0.87 15.87
N GLU A 489 -9.78 -1.97 15.46
CA GLU A 489 -10.05 -3.29 16.02
C GLU A 489 -9.58 -3.45 17.48
N ALA A 490 -8.47 -2.79 17.86
CA ALA A 490 -7.98 -2.76 19.24
C ALA A 490 -8.96 -2.01 20.16
N ALA A 491 -9.46 -0.85 19.74
CA ALA A 491 -10.48 -0.11 20.46
C ALA A 491 -11.75 -0.95 20.66
N ALA A 492 -12.22 -1.60 19.60
CA ALA A 492 -13.42 -2.43 19.63
C ALA A 492 -13.24 -3.71 20.48
N ALA A 493 -12.05 -4.33 20.47
CA ALA A 493 -11.77 -5.54 21.25
C ALA A 493 -11.57 -5.28 22.73
N THR A 494 -11.03 -4.11 23.10
CA THR A 494 -10.63 -3.81 24.47
C THR A 494 -11.54 -2.85 25.22
N GLY A 495 -12.25 -1.98 24.48
CA GLY A 495 -13.00 -0.85 25.03
C GLY A 495 -12.10 0.26 25.58
N ASP A 496 -10.78 0.23 25.33
CA ASP A 496 -9.83 1.21 25.87
C ASP A 496 -9.82 2.49 25.03
N ILE A 497 -10.06 3.62 25.68
CA ILE A 497 -10.08 4.96 25.08
C ILE A 497 -8.72 5.35 24.47
N PHE A 498 -7.62 4.75 24.93
CA PHE A 498 -6.27 4.98 24.41
C PHE A 498 -6.19 4.71 22.89
N TYR A 499 -6.71 3.56 22.44
CA TYR A 499 -6.73 3.21 21.02
C TYR A 499 -7.69 4.09 20.23
N LEU A 500 -8.87 4.38 20.80
CA LEU A 500 -9.89 5.21 20.15
C LEU A 500 -9.37 6.64 19.91
N GLN A 501 -8.72 7.25 20.89
CA GLN A 501 -8.16 8.62 20.73
C GLN A 501 -7.07 8.68 19.68
N ALA A 502 -6.22 7.66 19.59
CA ALA A 502 -5.18 7.57 18.57
C ALA A 502 -5.78 7.37 17.16
N GLU A 503 -6.80 6.53 17.07
CA GLU A 503 -7.57 6.30 15.85
C GLU A 503 -8.28 7.56 15.38
N ASP A 504 -8.92 8.32 16.28
CA ASP A 504 -9.62 9.57 15.95
C ASP A 504 -8.68 10.60 15.32
N LYS A 505 -7.49 10.81 15.92
CA LYS A 505 -6.47 11.70 15.36
C LYS A 505 -6.00 11.24 13.98
N LEU A 506 -5.81 9.94 13.82
CA LEU A 506 -5.38 9.37 12.54
C LEU A 506 -6.46 9.52 11.46
N ALA A 507 -7.74 9.31 11.81
CA ALA A 507 -8.86 9.51 10.90
C ALA A 507 -8.96 10.97 10.42
N GLU A 508 -8.81 11.95 11.33
CA GLU A 508 -8.79 13.37 10.97
C GLU A 508 -7.63 13.70 10.04
N PHE A 509 -6.42 13.19 10.34
CA PHE A 509 -5.26 13.36 9.47
C PHE A 509 -5.53 12.82 8.07
N LEU A 510 -6.05 11.60 7.94
CA LEU A 510 -6.35 10.96 6.65
C LEU A 510 -7.40 11.73 5.85
N CYS A 511 -8.43 12.29 6.51
CA CYS A 511 -9.40 13.17 5.84
C CYS A 511 -8.76 14.44 5.30
N ARG A 512 -7.77 15.01 6.01
CA ARG A 512 -7.08 16.25 5.61
C ARG A 512 -6.21 16.05 4.38
N ILE A 513 -5.47 14.95 4.36
CA ILE A 513 -4.47 14.69 3.31
C ILE A 513 -5.01 13.94 2.08
N GLN A 514 -6.30 13.63 2.04
CA GLN A 514 -6.91 13.07 0.84
C GLN A 514 -6.71 14.03 -0.34
N VAL A 515 -6.31 13.49 -1.47
CA VAL A 515 -5.95 14.26 -2.67
C VAL A 515 -7.15 15.04 -3.21
N ARG A 516 -6.93 16.31 -3.52
CA ARG A 516 -7.80 17.14 -4.36
C ARG A 516 -7.11 17.50 -5.65
N SER A 517 -7.83 17.31 -6.75
CA SER A 517 -7.42 17.80 -8.06
C SER A 517 -8.65 18.16 -8.91
N SER A 518 -8.65 19.37 -9.48
CA SER A 518 -9.63 19.79 -10.48
C SER A 518 -9.13 19.54 -11.91
N VAL A 519 -7.85 19.22 -12.07
CA VAL A 519 -7.17 19.04 -13.36
C VAL A 519 -7.02 17.56 -13.69
N HIS A 520 -6.76 16.73 -12.66
CA HIS A 520 -6.52 15.29 -12.75
C HIS A 520 -7.62 14.51 -12.01
N PRO A 521 -8.80 14.28 -12.63
CA PRO A 521 -9.90 13.58 -11.99
C PRO A 521 -9.52 12.15 -11.57
N GLU A 522 -8.58 11.52 -12.27
CA GLU A 522 -8.01 10.20 -11.93
C GLU A 522 -7.21 10.18 -10.61
N LEU A 523 -6.93 11.34 -10.03
CA LEU A 523 -6.23 11.47 -8.75
C LEU A 523 -7.15 12.02 -7.66
N ASP A 524 -8.26 12.69 -8.03
CA ASP A 524 -9.15 13.33 -7.06
C ASP A 524 -9.89 12.30 -6.19
N GLY A 525 -9.70 12.38 -4.88
CA GLY A 525 -10.25 11.44 -3.89
C GLY A 525 -9.31 10.29 -3.51
N ALA A 526 -8.12 10.22 -4.11
CA ALA A 526 -7.11 9.22 -3.75
C ALA A 526 -6.33 9.58 -2.47
N TRP A 527 -5.54 8.62 -2.00
CA TRP A 527 -4.47 8.83 -1.03
C TRP A 527 -3.15 8.39 -1.63
N PHE A 528 -2.18 9.30 -1.69
CA PHE A 528 -0.81 8.98 -2.07
C PHE A 528 -0.10 8.20 -0.96
N ARG A 529 0.90 7.41 -1.33
CA ARG A 529 1.69 6.62 -0.39
C ARG A 529 2.36 7.49 0.68
N GLY A 530 2.97 8.62 0.31
CA GLY A 530 3.81 9.40 1.20
C GLY A 530 3.30 10.81 1.48
N PHE A 531 3.53 11.29 2.71
CA PHE A 531 3.21 12.65 3.09
C PHE A 531 4.19 13.19 4.14
N ASP A 532 4.78 14.36 3.88
CA ASP A 532 5.55 15.12 4.87
C ASP A 532 4.59 15.99 5.69
N PHE A 533 4.32 15.57 6.91
CA PHE A 533 3.36 16.24 7.77
C PHE A 533 3.89 17.55 8.41
N LYS A 534 5.19 17.84 8.32
CA LYS A 534 5.76 19.13 8.74
C LYS A 534 5.69 20.18 7.63
N ARG A 535 5.95 19.77 6.37
CA ARG A 535 5.77 20.63 5.20
C ARG A 535 4.31 20.76 4.78
N TRP A 536 3.49 19.80 5.18
CA TRP A 536 2.11 19.62 4.73
C TRP A 536 2.03 19.46 3.21
N ASP A 537 2.87 18.57 2.67
CA ASP A 537 3.03 18.34 1.24
C ASP A 537 3.32 16.86 0.93
N TYR A 538 3.05 16.44 -0.30
CA TYR A 538 3.36 15.10 -0.80
C TYR A 538 4.86 15.00 -1.11
N TRP A 539 5.63 14.68 -0.09
CA TRP A 539 7.09 14.64 -0.12
C TRP A 539 7.64 13.45 0.66
N ALA A 540 8.73 12.85 0.15
CA ALA A 540 9.46 11.77 0.81
C ALA A 540 10.88 11.62 0.24
N SER A 541 11.65 10.62 0.71
CA SER A 541 12.96 10.28 0.15
C SER A 541 12.91 9.85 -1.31
N ASN A 542 11.78 9.34 -1.78
CA ASN A 542 11.47 8.93 -3.14
C ASN A 542 12.46 7.89 -3.74
N SER A 543 13.08 7.10 -2.85
CA SER A 543 14.12 6.13 -3.20
C SER A 543 13.60 4.75 -3.58
N ASP A 544 12.32 4.47 -3.37
CA ASP A 544 11.66 3.23 -3.81
C ASP A 544 11.51 3.23 -5.34
N TRP A 545 11.95 2.15 -5.99
CA TRP A 545 11.95 2.08 -7.44
C TRP A 545 10.55 1.91 -8.05
N GLY A 546 9.61 1.29 -7.32
CA GLY A 546 8.26 0.97 -7.79
C GLY A 546 7.18 1.85 -7.19
N TRP A 547 7.29 2.12 -5.88
CA TRP A 547 6.25 2.72 -5.08
C TRP A 547 6.76 3.97 -4.35
N GLY A 548 7.04 5.05 -5.06
CA GLY A 548 7.45 6.32 -4.46
C GLY A 548 6.30 7.10 -3.83
N VAL A 549 6.57 8.36 -3.49
CA VAL A 549 5.68 9.22 -2.68
C VAL A 549 4.26 9.39 -3.25
N CYS A 550 4.14 9.54 -4.57
CA CYS A 550 2.85 9.79 -5.23
C CYS A 550 2.13 8.51 -5.69
N SER A 551 2.63 7.33 -5.37
CA SER A 551 1.97 6.08 -5.74
C SER A 551 0.60 5.96 -5.10
N ILE A 552 -0.37 5.41 -5.85
CA ILE A 552 -1.69 5.05 -5.37
C ILE A 552 -1.86 3.56 -5.64
N GLU A 553 -1.95 2.78 -4.60
CA GLU A 553 -2.24 1.37 -4.73
C GLU A 553 -3.69 1.11 -4.36
N THR A 554 -4.40 0.46 -5.27
CA THR A 554 -5.86 0.30 -5.26
C THR A 554 -6.37 -0.36 -3.98
N GLY A 555 -5.74 -1.42 -3.55
CA GLY A 555 -6.10 -2.15 -2.34
C GLY A 555 -5.52 -1.48 -1.09
N TRP A 556 -4.22 -1.32 -1.06
CA TRP A 556 -3.46 -1.00 0.15
C TRP A 556 -3.71 0.41 0.70
N THR A 557 -3.53 1.44 -0.11
CA THR A 557 -3.80 2.81 0.35
C THR A 557 -5.27 3.14 0.27
N GLN A 558 -5.86 2.94 -0.91
CA GLN A 558 -7.19 3.45 -1.21
C GLN A 558 -8.29 2.70 -0.45
N THR A 559 -8.33 1.39 -0.57
CA THR A 559 -9.42 0.60 -0.02
C THR A 559 -9.42 0.55 1.50
N TRP A 560 -8.26 0.33 2.14
CA TRP A 560 -8.23 0.22 3.59
C TRP A 560 -8.62 1.53 4.27
N ILE A 561 -8.10 2.68 3.81
CA ILE A 561 -8.46 3.98 4.39
C ILE A 561 -9.96 4.25 4.20
N ALA A 562 -10.50 4.08 2.98
CA ALA A 562 -11.91 4.27 2.71
C ALA A 562 -12.79 3.33 3.56
N SER A 563 -12.46 2.04 3.62
CA SER A 563 -13.24 1.04 4.36
C SER A 563 -13.24 1.29 5.87
N LEU A 564 -12.13 1.77 6.44
CA LEU A 564 -12.09 2.13 7.86
C LEU A 564 -12.96 3.37 8.17
N LEU A 565 -12.95 4.36 7.30
CA LEU A 565 -13.87 5.51 7.43
C LEU A 565 -15.34 5.04 7.38
N ALA A 566 -15.65 4.04 6.54
CA ALA A 566 -16.98 3.43 6.47
C ALA A 566 -17.33 2.63 7.74
N LEU A 567 -16.43 1.81 8.28
CA LEU A 567 -16.64 1.09 9.56
C LEU A 567 -16.91 2.06 10.70
N ARG A 568 -16.16 3.16 10.78
CA ARG A 568 -16.37 4.23 11.76
C ARG A 568 -17.74 4.89 11.60
N HIS A 569 -18.16 5.17 10.36
CA HIS A 569 -19.48 5.71 10.07
C HIS A 569 -20.60 4.77 10.51
N LEU A 570 -20.46 3.48 10.24
CA LEU A 570 -21.40 2.42 10.65
C LEU A 570 -21.30 2.06 12.14
N LYS A 571 -20.31 2.58 12.86
CA LYS A 571 -20.03 2.30 14.28
C LYS A 571 -19.91 0.80 14.57
N THR A 572 -19.21 0.08 13.73
CA THR A 572 -18.97 -1.36 13.86
C THR A 572 -17.50 -1.68 13.63
N SER A 573 -17.03 -2.78 14.19
CA SER A 573 -15.71 -3.33 13.88
C SER A 573 -15.79 -4.35 12.75
N PHE A 574 -14.66 -4.69 12.16
CA PHE A 574 -14.59 -5.73 11.14
C PHE A 574 -15.01 -7.10 11.72
N TRP A 575 -14.58 -7.40 12.95
CA TRP A 575 -14.97 -8.61 13.66
C TRP A 575 -16.49 -8.71 13.83
N ASP A 576 -17.12 -7.63 14.30
CA ASP A 576 -18.57 -7.59 14.56
C ASP A 576 -19.36 -7.58 13.24
N LEU A 577 -18.89 -6.89 12.19
CA LEU A 577 -19.49 -6.91 10.86
C LEU A 577 -19.61 -8.35 10.32
N THR A 578 -18.58 -9.17 10.55
CA THR A 578 -18.52 -10.56 10.04
C THR A 578 -19.08 -11.59 11.02
N ALA A 579 -19.75 -11.16 12.09
CA ALA A 579 -20.25 -12.03 13.16
C ALA A 579 -21.21 -13.14 12.67
N ASN A 580 -22.00 -12.87 11.65
CA ASN A 580 -23.00 -13.79 11.11
C ASN A 580 -22.48 -14.76 10.04
N SER A 581 -21.19 -14.77 9.73
CA SER A 581 -20.62 -15.71 8.76
C SER A 581 -20.76 -17.16 9.25
N GLU A 582 -21.22 -18.03 8.36
CA GLU A 582 -21.47 -19.45 8.62
C GLU A 582 -20.50 -20.38 7.87
N ILE A 583 -19.27 -19.92 7.60
CA ILE A 583 -18.27 -20.73 6.87
C ILE A 583 -18.04 -22.10 7.53
N GLY A 584 -18.24 -22.22 8.84
CA GLY A 584 -18.07 -23.46 9.60
C GLY A 584 -18.90 -24.64 9.07
N ARG A 585 -20.03 -24.37 8.40
CA ARG A 585 -20.88 -25.42 7.79
C ARG A 585 -20.17 -26.23 6.72
N TYR A 586 -19.09 -25.70 6.13
CA TYR A 586 -18.33 -26.40 5.08
C TYR A 586 -17.16 -27.23 5.64
N MET A 587 -16.91 -27.24 6.97
CA MET A 587 -15.76 -27.94 7.58
C MET A 587 -15.74 -29.43 7.26
N ASP A 588 -16.89 -30.13 7.42
CA ASP A 588 -16.96 -31.57 7.19
C ASP A 588 -16.63 -31.95 5.75
N LYS A 589 -16.94 -31.08 4.81
CA LYS A 589 -16.61 -31.25 3.37
C LYS A 589 -15.15 -30.93 3.07
N LEU A 590 -14.66 -29.79 3.55
CA LEU A 590 -13.40 -29.23 3.11
C LEU A 590 -12.19 -29.73 3.91
N LEU A 591 -12.34 -30.00 5.19
CA LEU A 591 -11.21 -30.43 6.01
C LEU A 591 -10.57 -31.72 5.48
N PRO A 592 -11.30 -32.79 5.17
CA PRO A 592 -10.70 -34.02 4.62
C PRO A 592 -10.15 -33.82 3.20
N ALA A 593 -10.69 -32.89 2.42
CA ALA A 593 -10.23 -32.61 1.07
C ALA A 593 -8.92 -31.78 1.05
N VAL A 594 -8.77 -30.81 1.96
CA VAL A 594 -7.62 -29.92 2.00
C VAL A 594 -6.52 -30.43 2.93
N LEU A 595 -6.87 -31.00 4.08
CA LEU A 595 -5.97 -31.54 5.10
C LEU A 595 -6.28 -33.04 5.37
N PRO A 596 -6.10 -33.93 4.40
CA PRO A 596 -6.33 -35.35 4.61
C PRO A 596 -5.39 -35.88 5.69
N GLY A 597 -5.95 -36.76 6.58
CA GLY A 597 -5.21 -37.41 7.65
C GLY A 597 -3.95 -38.16 7.14
N PRO A 598 -3.09 -38.61 8.05
CA PRO A 598 -1.82 -39.26 7.69
C PRO A 598 -1.99 -40.51 6.80
N ASP A 599 -3.14 -41.20 6.89
CA ASP A 599 -3.42 -42.45 6.17
C ASP A 599 -4.05 -42.25 4.77
N ALA A 600 -4.41 -41.03 4.40
CA ALA A 600 -4.89 -40.78 3.04
C ALA A 600 -3.72 -40.70 2.07
N SER A 601 -3.33 -41.83 1.47
CA SER A 601 -2.36 -41.88 0.40
C SER A 601 -2.91 -41.15 -0.84
N ILE A 602 -2.43 -39.94 -1.09
CA ILE A 602 -2.52 -39.34 -2.41
C ILE A 602 -1.47 -40.07 -3.25
N THR A 603 -1.90 -41.04 -4.05
CA THR A 603 -1.04 -41.73 -5.02
C THR A 603 -0.48 -40.65 -5.97
N PRO A 604 0.84 -40.46 -6.06
CA PRO A 604 1.40 -39.56 -7.05
C PRO A 604 0.93 -40.02 -8.43
N GLY A 605 0.26 -39.16 -9.18
CA GLY A 605 -0.14 -39.47 -10.54
C GLY A 605 1.06 -39.95 -11.33
N GLN A 606 0.93 -41.10 -11.97
CA GLN A 606 1.87 -41.62 -12.96
C GLN A 606 2.19 -40.49 -13.95
N ALA A 607 3.46 -40.16 -14.04
CA ALA A 607 3.96 -39.28 -15.10
C ALA A 607 3.48 -39.91 -16.45
N VAL A 608 2.66 -39.16 -17.15
CA VAL A 608 2.33 -39.48 -18.53
C VAL A 608 3.64 -39.45 -19.31
N ARG A 609 4.20 -40.63 -19.54
CA ARG A 609 5.18 -40.84 -20.60
C ARG A 609 4.35 -40.90 -21.88
N ASP A 610 4.34 -39.82 -22.61
CA ASP A 610 4.02 -39.87 -24.02
C ASP A 610 5.13 -39.25 -24.86
N LYS A 611 5.43 -39.99 -25.90
CA LYS A 611 6.54 -39.96 -26.85
C LYS A 611 6.75 -38.63 -27.59
#